data_5ff7af3c36ade700129b25715cad2e2a
#
_entry.id   5ff7af3c36ade700129b25715cad2e2a
#
_cell.length_a   1.000
_cell.length_b   1.000
_cell.length_c   1.000
_cell.angle_alpha   90.00
_cell.angle_beta   90.00
_cell.angle_gamma   90.00
#
_symmetry.space_group_name_H-M   'P 1'
#
loop_
_entity.id
_entity.type
_entity.pdbx_description
1 polymer ?
#
loop_
_entity_poly.entity_id
_entity_poly.type
_entity_poly.pdbx_seq_one_letter_code
_entity_poly.pdbx_strand_id
1 'polypeptide(L)'
;MNKSPLSLAVGGLLAMAAAIGVGRFVYTPILPPMVEALGLSKSQAGIIAAANFMGYFAGALLAAVRLPGSRRTWLSGALAVNAAALAAMGLVDSMLALSVLRFIAGVVSALGLIFASALVLDRLATTGHGRLSAVHFAGVGTGIAVSAALVALLHDWRTMWFASAALALAAGAAVIALVPPDHPGSQVSAGGKRVPLPPGFAPLAIAYGLFGFGYIITATFIVAMVRGTPAIADLEPYIWVMFGLAAAPSVALWTALGARWGIRRTFAIAAFVEAAGVAVSALWVTSATVIAASVFVGGTFMGLTALGLIAAREGTGDPRSRIALVTAVFSAGQILGPVFAGYLYDHTGSLAGPSWAAAAALVVAGVLMIAARHAVTPRA
;
A
#
# COMPACT_ATOMS: atom_id res chain seq x y z
N MET A 1 25.68 -7.48 -19.96
CA MET A 1 26.13 -8.01 -18.65
C MET A 1 24.92 -8.65 -17.97
N ASN A 2 24.94 -9.97 -17.79
CA ASN A 2 23.90 -10.65 -17.00
C ASN A 2 24.08 -10.27 -15.53
N LYS A 3 23.11 -9.51 -14.99
CA LYS A 3 23.11 -9.16 -13.57
C LYS A 3 22.71 -10.38 -12.74
N SER A 4 23.25 -10.51 -11.54
CA SER A 4 22.90 -11.63 -10.64
C SER A 4 21.42 -11.54 -10.25
N PRO A 5 20.74 -12.68 -10.00
CA PRO A 5 19.35 -12.69 -9.54
C PRO A 5 19.13 -11.86 -8.26
N LEU A 6 20.12 -11.83 -7.37
CA LEU A 6 20.08 -11.03 -6.15
C LEU A 6 20.11 -9.52 -6.47
N SER A 7 21.00 -9.08 -7.38
CA SER A 7 21.04 -7.66 -7.77
C SER A 7 19.73 -7.19 -8.41
N LEU A 8 19.07 -8.06 -9.18
CA LEU A 8 17.74 -7.80 -9.75
C LEU A 8 16.67 -7.70 -8.66
N ALA A 9 16.68 -8.61 -7.67
CA ALA A 9 15.75 -8.59 -6.56
C ALA A 9 15.93 -7.31 -5.69
N VAL A 10 17.19 -6.90 -5.46
CA VAL A 10 17.52 -5.62 -4.77
C VAL A 10 17.04 -4.43 -5.59
N GLY A 11 17.22 -4.43 -6.91
CA GLY A 11 16.65 -3.40 -7.79
C GLY A 11 15.12 -3.32 -7.67
N GLY A 12 14.46 -4.48 -7.56
CA GLY A 12 13.04 -4.59 -7.30
C GLY A 12 12.64 -4.05 -5.92
N LEU A 13 13.40 -4.37 -4.87
CA LEU A 13 13.20 -3.84 -3.53
C LEU A 13 13.27 -2.30 -3.53
N LEU A 14 14.30 -1.73 -4.16
CA LEU A 14 14.45 -0.28 -4.24
C LEU A 14 13.33 0.38 -5.05
N ALA A 15 12.85 -0.26 -6.13
CA ALA A 15 11.71 0.24 -6.89
C ALA A 15 10.43 0.28 -6.06
N MET A 16 10.15 -0.77 -5.29
CA MET A 16 9.01 -0.83 -4.37
C MET A 16 9.15 0.17 -3.22
N ALA A 17 10.37 0.30 -2.68
CA ALA A 17 10.67 1.28 -1.64
C ALA A 17 10.40 2.71 -2.14
N ALA A 18 10.93 3.09 -3.31
CA ALA A 18 10.75 4.43 -3.86
C ALA A 18 9.30 4.72 -4.27
N ALA A 19 8.66 3.80 -5.02
CA ALA A 19 7.33 4.03 -5.57
C ALA A 19 6.22 3.98 -4.53
N ILE A 20 6.29 3.04 -3.58
CA ILE A 20 5.23 2.78 -2.62
C ILE A 20 5.65 3.19 -1.21
N GLY A 21 6.76 2.66 -0.70
CA GLY A 21 7.19 2.91 0.68
C GLY A 21 7.39 4.39 0.96
N VAL A 22 8.18 5.08 0.15
CA VAL A 22 8.39 6.52 0.23
C VAL A 22 7.25 7.27 -0.46
N GLY A 23 7.02 7.01 -1.76
CA GLY A 23 6.13 7.80 -2.61
C GLY A 23 4.70 7.93 -2.08
N ARG A 24 4.19 6.88 -1.44
CA ARG A 24 2.81 6.82 -0.95
C ARG A 24 2.72 7.02 0.56
N PHE A 25 3.59 6.33 1.31
CA PHE A 25 3.43 6.17 2.75
C PHE A 25 4.23 7.16 3.60
N VAL A 26 5.17 7.93 3.04
CA VAL A 26 5.85 8.99 3.80
C VAL A 26 4.90 10.14 4.21
N TYR A 27 3.74 10.23 3.59
CA TYR A 27 2.69 11.18 4.00
C TYR A 27 2.29 11.01 5.47
N THR A 28 2.21 9.78 5.96
CA THR A 28 1.77 9.49 7.34
C THR A 28 2.62 10.16 8.41
N PRO A 29 3.97 10.03 8.42
CA PRO A 29 4.79 10.73 9.43
C PRO A 29 4.93 12.24 9.17
N ILE A 30 4.75 12.72 7.93
CA ILE A 30 4.79 14.17 7.62
C ILE A 30 3.44 14.84 7.92
N LEU A 31 2.34 14.08 7.96
CA LEU A 31 0.99 14.60 8.13
C LEU A 31 0.83 15.49 9.38
N PRO A 32 1.23 15.08 10.60
CA PRO A 32 0.98 15.90 11.78
C PRO A 32 1.65 17.29 11.71
N PRO A 33 2.96 17.43 11.45
CA PRO A 33 3.60 18.74 11.37
C PRO A 33 3.08 19.58 10.20
N MET A 34 2.68 18.95 9.07
CA MET A 34 2.09 19.65 7.94
C MET A 34 0.70 20.20 8.28
N VAL A 35 -0.14 19.42 8.96
CA VAL A 35 -1.49 19.83 9.40
C VAL A 35 -1.38 21.02 10.36
N GLU A 36 -0.46 20.99 11.31
CA GLU A 36 -0.23 22.08 12.26
C GLU A 36 0.25 23.35 11.55
N ALA A 37 1.23 23.22 10.65
CA ALA A 37 1.79 24.37 9.94
C ALA A 37 0.80 25.05 8.99
N LEU A 38 -0.10 24.27 8.35
CA LEU A 38 -1.05 24.76 7.36
C LEU A 38 -2.45 25.01 7.93
N GLY A 39 -2.70 24.70 9.20
CA GLY A 39 -4.02 24.84 9.83
C GLY A 39 -5.10 23.93 9.19
N LEU A 40 -4.72 22.76 8.69
CA LEU A 40 -5.64 21.85 8.02
C LEU A 40 -6.49 21.09 9.02
N SER A 41 -7.78 20.88 8.68
CA SER A 41 -8.63 19.96 9.43
C SER A 41 -8.25 18.49 9.15
N LYS A 42 -8.72 17.56 9.99
CA LYS A 42 -8.52 16.11 9.75
C LYS A 42 -9.28 15.63 8.51
N SER A 43 -10.44 16.23 8.19
CA SER A 43 -11.15 16.00 6.94
C SER A 43 -10.31 16.39 5.73
N GLN A 44 -9.68 17.57 5.76
CA GLN A 44 -8.80 18.03 4.67
C GLN A 44 -7.60 17.09 4.52
N ALA A 45 -6.98 16.69 5.63
CA ALA A 45 -5.91 15.70 5.63
C ALA A 45 -6.35 14.35 5.03
N GLY A 46 -7.55 13.87 5.38
CA GLY A 46 -8.16 12.66 4.80
C GLY A 46 -8.40 12.76 3.30
N ILE A 47 -8.89 13.91 2.81
CA ILE A 47 -9.10 14.16 1.37
C ILE A 47 -7.76 14.15 0.61
N ILE A 48 -6.73 14.80 1.13
CA ILE A 48 -5.38 14.80 0.53
C ILE A 48 -4.81 13.36 0.50
N ALA A 49 -5.04 12.55 1.53
CA ALA A 49 -4.68 11.13 1.52
C ALA A 49 -5.48 10.36 0.46
N ALA A 50 -6.80 10.54 0.40
CA ALA A 50 -7.68 9.89 -0.56
C ALA A 50 -7.33 10.22 -2.02
N ALA A 51 -6.87 11.45 -2.30
CA ALA A 51 -6.41 11.86 -3.63
C ALA A 51 -5.28 10.95 -4.15
N ASN A 52 -4.36 10.51 -3.28
CA ASN A 52 -3.32 9.55 -3.66
C ASN A 52 -3.91 8.18 -4.04
N PHE A 53 -4.91 7.70 -3.32
CA PHE A 53 -5.56 6.41 -3.62
C PHE A 53 -6.39 6.48 -4.89
N MET A 54 -7.05 7.61 -5.16
CA MET A 54 -7.72 7.88 -6.44
C MET A 54 -6.71 7.86 -7.60
N GLY A 55 -5.56 8.54 -7.42
CA GLY A 55 -4.47 8.53 -8.39
C GLY A 55 -3.93 7.11 -8.63
N TYR A 56 -3.73 6.34 -7.56
CA TYR A 56 -3.27 4.97 -7.66
C TYR A 56 -4.25 4.08 -8.45
N PHE A 57 -5.53 4.22 -8.21
CA PHE A 57 -6.57 3.53 -8.99
C PHE A 57 -6.53 3.94 -10.47
N ALA A 58 -6.46 5.25 -10.75
CA ALA A 58 -6.34 5.75 -12.13
C ALA A 58 -5.07 5.24 -12.83
N GLY A 59 -3.93 5.21 -12.12
CA GLY A 59 -2.66 4.69 -12.62
C GLY A 59 -2.70 3.19 -12.91
N ALA A 60 -3.40 2.41 -12.08
CA ALA A 60 -3.62 0.99 -12.31
C ALA A 60 -4.48 0.73 -13.56
N LEU A 61 -5.53 1.53 -13.78
CA LEU A 61 -6.33 1.49 -15.01
C LEU A 61 -5.51 1.91 -16.24
N LEU A 62 -4.67 2.94 -16.11
CA LEU A 62 -3.77 3.37 -17.18
C LEU A 62 -2.78 2.27 -17.56
N ALA A 63 -2.22 1.56 -16.59
CA ALA A 63 -1.32 0.43 -16.86
C ALA A 63 -2.00 -0.78 -17.53
N ALA A 64 -3.33 -0.86 -17.47
CA ALA A 64 -4.08 -1.95 -18.10
C ALA A 64 -4.26 -1.75 -19.62
N VAL A 65 -4.03 -0.55 -20.16
CA VAL A 65 -4.06 -0.27 -21.59
C VAL A 65 -2.67 -0.42 -22.20
N ARG A 66 -2.61 -0.55 -23.54
CA ARG A 66 -1.32 -0.57 -24.25
C ARG A 66 -0.68 0.82 -24.21
N LEU A 67 0.44 0.91 -23.49
CA LEU A 67 1.24 2.11 -23.44
C LEU A 67 2.40 2.02 -24.43
N PRO A 68 2.72 3.10 -25.18
CA PRO A 68 3.84 3.12 -26.10
C PRO A 68 5.18 3.09 -25.35
N GLY A 69 6.22 2.53 -25.96
CA GLY A 69 7.55 2.47 -25.36
C GLY A 69 7.81 1.22 -24.52
N SER A 70 8.89 1.22 -23.76
CA SER A 70 9.34 0.09 -22.96
C SER A 70 8.82 0.16 -21.51
N ARG A 71 8.66 -1.00 -20.88
CA ARG A 71 8.33 -1.07 -19.42
C ARG A 71 9.34 -0.33 -18.57
N ARG A 72 10.62 -0.38 -18.96
CA ARG A 72 11.68 0.33 -18.26
C ARG A 72 11.53 1.84 -18.38
N THR A 73 11.17 2.37 -19.54
CA THR A 73 10.94 3.82 -19.74
C THR A 73 9.82 4.30 -18.83
N TRP A 74 8.72 3.54 -18.76
CA TRP A 74 7.61 3.84 -17.87
C TRP A 74 7.99 3.75 -16.39
N LEU A 75 8.77 2.74 -15.98
CA LEU A 75 9.27 2.63 -14.62
C LEU A 75 10.16 3.83 -14.26
N SER A 76 11.13 4.16 -15.12
CA SER A 76 12.05 5.28 -14.87
C SER A 76 11.32 6.61 -14.80
N GLY A 77 10.39 6.85 -15.74
CA GLY A 77 9.54 8.05 -15.76
C GLY A 77 8.66 8.15 -14.50
N ALA A 78 8.05 7.03 -14.10
CA ALA A 78 7.23 6.99 -12.89
C ALA A 78 8.04 7.32 -11.63
N LEU A 79 9.26 6.77 -11.48
CA LEU A 79 10.12 7.07 -10.33
C LEU A 79 10.59 8.53 -10.33
N ALA A 80 10.94 9.09 -11.50
CA ALA A 80 11.33 10.48 -11.62
C ALA A 80 10.18 11.44 -11.29
N VAL A 81 8.98 11.21 -11.84
CA VAL A 81 7.79 12.02 -11.54
C VAL A 81 7.38 11.87 -10.08
N ASN A 82 7.52 10.68 -9.49
CA ASN A 82 7.26 10.48 -8.06
C ASN A 82 8.19 11.35 -7.20
N ALA A 83 9.50 11.35 -7.46
CA ALA A 83 10.44 12.19 -6.73
C ALA A 83 10.14 13.69 -6.92
N ALA A 84 9.80 14.11 -8.16
CA ALA A 84 9.41 15.49 -8.45
C ALA A 84 8.12 15.89 -7.72
N ALA A 85 7.11 15.01 -7.68
CA ALA A 85 5.87 15.26 -6.95
C ALA A 85 6.10 15.40 -5.45
N LEU A 86 6.97 14.54 -4.85
CA LEU A 86 7.37 14.67 -3.45
C LEU A 86 8.07 16.00 -3.16
N ALA A 87 9.00 16.44 -4.02
CA ALA A 87 9.65 17.74 -3.87
C ALA A 87 8.64 18.89 -3.98
N ALA A 88 7.72 18.82 -4.95
CA ALA A 88 6.68 19.81 -5.14
C ALA A 88 5.72 19.93 -3.94
N MET A 89 5.48 18.85 -3.18
CA MET A 89 4.70 18.90 -1.94
C MET A 89 5.30 19.89 -0.92
N GLY A 90 6.63 20.04 -0.87
CA GLY A 90 7.31 21.00 0.00
C GLY A 90 7.24 22.46 -0.50
N LEU A 91 6.73 22.72 -1.70
CA LEU A 91 6.69 24.06 -2.32
C LEU A 91 5.29 24.70 -2.30
N VAL A 92 4.24 23.94 -1.94
CA VAL A 92 2.84 24.40 -2.03
C VAL A 92 2.13 24.33 -0.68
N ASP A 93 1.14 25.22 -0.50
CA ASP A 93 0.38 25.35 0.75
C ASP A 93 -1.12 25.12 0.52
N SER A 94 -1.62 25.24 -0.71
CA SER A 94 -3.05 25.08 -0.94
C SER A 94 -3.49 23.63 -0.95
N MET A 95 -4.62 23.34 -0.30
CA MET A 95 -5.24 22.02 -0.27
C MET A 95 -5.42 21.41 -1.66
N LEU A 96 -5.82 22.24 -2.64
CA LEU A 96 -6.00 21.78 -4.02
C LEU A 96 -4.66 21.32 -4.64
N ALA A 97 -3.59 22.13 -4.52
CA ALA A 97 -2.29 21.79 -5.05
C ALA A 97 -1.72 20.53 -4.38
N LEU A 98 -1.82 20.42 -3.05
CA LEU A 98 -1.44 19.21 -2.30
C LEU A 98 -2.21 17.98 -2.79
N SER A 99 -3.53 18.10 -3.00
CA SER A 99 -4.37 16.99 -3.49
C SER A 99 -4.00 16.58 -4.91
N VAL A 100 -3.76 17.54 -5.81
CA VAL A 100 -3.32 17.26 -7.20
C VAL A 100 -1.97 16.55 -7.21
N LEU A 101 -1.00 17.02 -6.43
CA LEU A 101 0.33 16.38 -6.33
C LEU A 101 0.22 14.97 -5.74
N ARG A 102 -0.63 14.77 -4.74
CA ARG A 102 -0.90 13.44 -4.19
C ARG A 102 -1.58 12.52 -5.20
N PHE A 103 -2.49 13.04 -6.00
CA PHE A 103 -3.09 12.28 -7.10
C PHE A 103 -2.03 11.84 -8.13
N ILE A 104 -1.18 12.76 -8.57
CA ILE A 104 -0.07 12.46 -9.51
C ILE A 104 0.86 11.41 -8.89
N ALA A 105 1.29 11.60 -7.64
CA ALA A 105 2.11 10.62 -6.92
C ALA A 105 1.44 9.24 -6.85
N GLY A 106 0.12 9.20 -6.68
CA GLY A 106 -0.67 7.97 -6.72
C GLY A 106 -0.60 7.28 -8.09
N VAL A 107 -0.85 8.00 -9.18
CA VAL A 107 -0.76 7.48 -10.56
C VAL A 107 0.60 6.84 -10.80
N VAL A 108 1.68 7.57 -10.54
CA VAL A 108 3.03 7.08 -10.82
C VAL A 108 3.47 5.98 -9.85
N SER A 109 2.95 5.94 -8.62
CA SER A 109 3.18 4.82 -7.70
C SER A 109 2.59 3.51 -8.23
N ALA A 110 1.40 3.55 -8.83
CA ALA A 110 0.80 2.36 -9.47
C ALA A 110 1.61 1.90 -10.67
N LEU A 111 2.04 2.82 -11.54
CA LEU A 111 2.90 2.51 -12.69
C LEU A 111 4.24 1.92 -12.22
N GLY A 112 4.85 2.52 -11.19
CA GLY A 112 6.09 2.03 -10.59
C GLY A 112 5.98 0.60 -10.09
N LEU A 113 4.93 0.30 -9.32
CA LEU A 113 4.66 -1.06 -8.82
C LEU A 113 4.47 -2.05 -9.97
N ILE A 114 3.62 -1.73 -10.93
CA ILE A 114 3.23 -2.66 -12.01
C ILE A 114 4.43 -2.95 -12.91
N PHE A 115 5.16 -1.91 -13.35
CA PHE A 115 6.29 -2.09 -14.25
C PHE A 115 7.52 -2.66 -13.55
N ALA A 116 7.80 -2.29 -12.27
CA ALA A 116 8.86 -2.93 -11.51
C ALA A 116 8.57 -4.42 -11.28
N SER A 117 7.33 -4.77 -10.89
CA SER A 117 6.94 -6.17 -10.70
C SER A 117 7.06 -6.96 -11.99
N ALA A 118 6.59 -6.43 -13.12
CA ALA A 118 6.70 -7.10 -14.41
C ALA A 118 8.17 -7.33 -14.83
N LEU A 119 9.04 -6.31 -14.67
CA LEU A 119 10.45 -6.42 -15.04
C LEU A 119 11.26 -7.37 -14.15
N VAL A 120 10.95 -7.39 -12.86
CA VAL A 120 11.71 -8.14 -11.86
C VAL A 120 11.18 -9.56 -11.72
N LEU A 121 9.85 -9.72 -11.52
CA LEU A 121 9.29 -11.03 -11.20
C LEU A 121 9.31 -11.98 -12.40
N ASP A 122 9.04 -11.48 -13.63
CA ASP A 122 9.11 -12.31 -14.84
C ASP A 122 10.53 -12.92 -15.00
N ARG A 123 11.58 -12.11 -14.75
CA ARG A 123 12.96 -12.58 -14.84
C ARG A 123 13.38 -13.51 -13.72
N LEU A 124 12.96 -13.23 -12.49
CA LEU A 124 13.24 -14.12 -11.36
C LEU A 124 12.57 -15.48 -11.57
N ALA A 125 11.36 -15.50 -12.14
CA ALA A 125 10.66 -16.73 -12.46
C ALA A 125 11.37 -17.53 -13.57
N THR A 126 11.73 -16.88 -14.68
CA THR A 126 12.39 -17.54 -15.83
C THR A 126 13.81 -18.06 -15.51
N THR A 127 14.47 -17.45 -14.50
CA THR A 127 15.79 -17.92 -14.05
C THR A 127 15.74 -18.91 -12.87
N GLY A 128 14.56 -19.38 -12.46
CA GLY A 128 14.38 -20.34 -11.38
C GLY A 128 14.54 -19.75 -9.96
N HIS A 129 14.61 -18.41 -9.82
CA HIS A 129 14.83 -17.72 -8.56
C HIS A 129 13.55 -17.06 -7.99
N GLY A 130 12.38 -17.65 -8.23
CA GLY A 130 11.09 -17.12 -7.80
C GLY A 130 10.98 -16.79 -6.30
N ARG A 131 11.74 -17.46 -5.42
CA ARG A 131 11.78 -17.15 -3.98
C ARG A 131 12.28 -15.73 -3.68
N LEU A 132 13.10 -15.14 -4.54
CA LEU A 132 13.58 -13.77 -4.39
C LEU A 132 12.50 -12.71 -4.62
N SER A 133 11.30 -13.09 -5.07
CA SER A 133 10.13 -12.19 -5.10
C SER A 133 9.79 -11.63 -3.71
N ALA A 134 10.08 -12.37 -2.64
CA ALA A 134 9.91 -11.89 -1.27
C ALA A 134 10.78 -10.65 -0.99
N VAL A 135 12.01 -10.61 -1.51
CA VAL A 135 12.91 -9.44 -1.40
C VAL A 135 12.32 -8.24 -2.13
N HIS A 136 11.77 -8.44 -3.35
CA HIS A 136 11.10 -7.36 -4.11
C HIS A 136 9.98 -6.71 -3.29
N PHE A 137 9.07 -7.50 -2.72
CA PHE A 137 7.94 -6.96 -1.97
C PHE A 137 8.32 -6.41 -0.59
N ALA A 138 9.41 -6.89 0.03
CA ALA A 138 9.95 -6.32 1.26
C ALA A 138 10.32 -4.84 1.10
N GLY A 139 10.55 -4.38 -0.13
CA GLY A 139 10.85 -2.99 -0.45
C GLY A 139 9.79 -2.00 0.04
N VAL A 140 8.50 -2.38 0.07
CA VAL A 140 7.44 -1.50 0.59
C VAL A 140 7.70 -1.18 2.06
N GLY A 141 7.83 -2.20 2.91
CA GLY A 141 8.07 -2.01 4.34
C GLY A 141 9.42 -1.36 4.62
N THR A 142 10.47 -1.75 3.88
CA THR A 142 11.80 -1.12 3.99
C THR A 142 11.73 0.37 3.65
N GLY A 143 11.03 0.74 2.58
CA GLY A 143 10.85 2.14 2.19
C GLY A 143 10.06 2.95 3.23
N ILE A 144 9.02 2.36 3.83
CA ILE A 144 8.29 2.95 4.95
C ILE A 144 9.23 3.19 6.13
N ALA A 145 9.97 2.18 6.57
CA ALA A 145 10.86 2.28 7.73
C ALA A 145 11.99 3.30 7.52
N VAL A 146 12.65 3.26 6.37
CA VAL A 146 13.76 4.17 6.06
C VAL A 146 13.29 5.61 5.92
N SER A 147 12.15 5.86 5.23
CA SER A 147 11.61 7.21 5.11
C SER A 147 11.10 7.75 6.44
N ALA A 148 10.50 6.91 7.27
CA ALA A 148 10.09 7.29 8.62
C ALA A 148 11.28 7.66 9.51
N ALA A 149 12.35 6.87 9.49
CA ALA A 149 13.57 7.16 10.22
C ALA A 149 14.24 8.47 9.74
N LEU A 150 14.21 8.73 8.43
CA LEU A 150 14.71 9.99 7.85
C LEU A 150 13.88 11.18 8.32
N VAL A 151 12.55 11.09 8.26
CA VAL A 151 11.62 12.14 8.68
C VAL A 151 11.76 12.42 10.18
N ALA A 152 11.98 11.39 11.00
CA ALA A 152 12.16 11.53 12.45
C ALA A 152 13.39 12.39 12.86
N LEU A 153 14.35 12.56 11.95
CA LEU A 153 15.53 13.40 12.18
C LEU A 153 15.30 14.89 11.80
N LEU A 154 14.14 15.21 11.26
CA LEU A 154 13.82 16.53 10.72
C LEU A 154 12.69 17.18 11.50
N HIS A 155 12.66 18.51 11.54
CA HIS A 155 11.67 19.26 12.31
C HIS A 155 10.69 20.05 11.44
N ASP A 156 11.10 20.45 10.26
CA ASP A 156 10.30 21.22 9.32
C ASP A 156 9.67 20.30 8.27
N TRP A 157 8.35 20.39 8.10
CA TRP A 157 7.57 19.54 7.20
C TRP A 157 7.97 19.69 5.71
N ARG A 158 8.42 20.86 5.28
CA ARG A 158 8.90 21.09 3.89
C ARG A 158 10.22 20.35 3.66
N THR A 159 11.14 20.46 4.62
CA THR A 159 12.41 19.72 4.59
C THR A 159 12.20 18.22 4.60
N MET A 160 11.17 17.72 5.32
CA MET A 160 10.79 16.30 5.30
C MET A 160 10.38 15.85 3.89
N TRP A 161 9.61 16.67 3.15
CA TRP A 161 9.26 16.38 1.75
C TRP A 161 10.47 16.39 0.83
N PHE A 162 11.36 17.38 0.94
CA PHE A 162 12.56 17.44 0.11
C PHE A 162 13.53 16.28 0.38
N ALA A 163 13.72 15.90 1.63
CA ALA A 163 14.55 14.75 2.00
C ALA A 163 13.96 13.45 1.46
N SER A 164 12.63 13.28 1.53
CA SER A 164 11.92 12.14 0.96
C SER A 164 12.03 12.08 -0.56
N ALA A 165 11.99 13.23 -1.23
CA ALA A 165 12.19 13.34 -2.67
C ALA A 165 13.63 12.94 -3.07
N ALA A 166 14.63 13.40 -2.32
CA ALA A 166 16.04 13.04 -2.54
C ALA A 166 16.26 11.52 -2.34
N LEU A 167 15.67 10.93 -1.29
CA LEU A 167 15.71 9.50 -1.04
C LEU A 167 15.07 8.71 -2.20
N ALA A 168 13.88 9.12 -2.66
CA ALA A 168 13.20 8.49 -3.78
C ALA A 168 13.98 8.60 -5.09
N LEU A 169 14.62 9.75 -5.34
CA LEU A 169 15.46 9.97 -6.50
C LEU A 169 16.71 9.10 -6.48
N ALA A 170 17.39 9.01 -5.33
CA ALA A 170 18.57 8.15 -5.16
C ALA A 170 18.23 6.66 -5.36
N ALA A 171 17.12 6.20 -4.77
CA ALA A 171 16.62 4.85 -4.98
C ALA A 171 16.26 4.61 -6.45
N GLY A 172 15.60 5.57 -7.11
CA GLY A 172 15.26 5.52 -8.53
C GLY A 172 16.49 5.42 -9.44
N ALA A 173 17.54 6.18 -9.17
CA ALA A 173 18.81 6.10 -9.89
C ALA A 173 19.46 4.70 -9.73
N ALA A 174 19.45 4.14 -8.52
CA ALA A 174 19.92 2.79 -8.27
C ALA A 174 19.08 1.71 -9.01
N VAL A 175 17.75 1.89 -9.09
CA VAL A 175 16.86 1.01 -9.87
C VAL A 175 17.27 1.00 -11.35
N ILE A 176 17.50 2.18 -11.95
CA ILE A 176 17.95 2.28 -13.35
C ILE A 176 19.28 1.55 -13.54
N ALA A 177 20.18 1.58 -12.56
CA ALA A 177 21.44 0.86 -12.61
C ALA A 177 21.27 -0.67 -12.44
N LEU A 178 20.32 -1.15 -11.62
CA LEU A 178 20.18 -2.56 -11.23
C LEU A 178 19.18 -3.34 -12.09
N VAL A 179 18.10 -2.72 -12.58
CA VAL A 179 17.06 -3.39 -13.38
C VAL A 179 17.39 -3.23 -14.86
N PRO A 180 17.70 -4.32 -15.57
CA PRO A 180 18.04 -4.26 -16.99
C PRO A 180 16.81 -3.95 -17.88
N PRO A 181 17.01 -3.43 -19.12
CA PRO A 181 15.94 -3.13 -20.04
C PRO A 181 15.17 -4.39 -20.48
N ASP A 182 13.95 -4.21 -21.02
CA ASP A 182 13.11 -5.27 -21.56
C ASP A 182 13.81 -6.06 -22.67
N HIS A 183 13.45 -7.34 -22.80
CA HIS A 183 13.68 -8.04 -24.05
C HIS A 183 12.67 -7.56 -25.09
N PRO A 184 13.09 -7.36 -26.38
CA PRO A 184 12.16 -7.05 -27.45
C PRO A 184 11.08 -8.15 -27.55
N GLY A 185 9.81 -7.76 -27.44
CA GLY A 185 8.67 -8.69 -27.53
C GLY A 185 7.82 -8.87 -26.27
N SER A 186 8.24 -8.40 -25.11
CA SER A 186 7.46 -8.47 -23.86
C SER A 186 6.36 -7.39 -23.82
N GLN A 187 5.36 -7.50 -24.69
CA GLN A 187 4.19 -6.61 -24.63
C GLN A 187 3.19 -7.11 -23.58
N VAL A 188 2.68 -6.21 -22.75
CA VAL A 188 1.50 -6.48 -21.94
C VAL A 188 0.34 -6.75 -22.90
N SER A 189 -0.15 -7.98 -22.94
CA SER A 189 -1.29 -8.34 -23.78
C SER A 189 -2.54 -7.62 -23.24
N ALA A 190 -2.99 -6.59 -23.92
CA ALA A 190 -4.25 -5.93 -23.64
C ALA A 190 -5.39 -6.69 -24.32
N GLY A 191 -6.49 -6.90 -23.60
CA GLY A 191 -7.77 -7.28 -24.18
C GLY A 191 -8.12 -8.77 -24.08
N GLY A 192 -8.89 -9.12 -23.04
CA GLY A 192 -9.76 -10.29 -23.00
C GLY A 192 -11.23 -9.85 -23.09
N LYS A 193 -12.11 -10.66 -23.68
CA LYS A 193 -13.56 -10.45 -23.61
C LYS A 193 -13.98 -10.43 -22.14
N ARG A 194 -14.87 -9.50 -21.77
CA ARG A 194 -15.49 -9.49 -20.43
C ARG A 194 -16.22 -10.81 -20.23
N VAL A 195 -15.73 -11.62 -19.32
CA VAL A 195 -16.40 -12.86 -18.88
C VAL A 195 -17.20 -12.53 -17.62
N PRO A 196 -18.45 -13.02 -17.51
CA PRO A 196 -19.24 -12.85 -16.29
C PRO A 196 -18.48 -13.34 -15.05
N LEU A 197 -18.67 -12.64 -13.93
CA LEU A 197 -18.05 -13.01 -12.66
C LEU A 197 -18.66 -14.33 -12.16
N PRO A 198 -17.85 -15.23 -11.59
CA PRO A 198 -18.38 -16.49 -11.07
C PRO A 198 -19.32 -16.21 -9.90
N PRO A 199 -20.38 -17.05 -9.74
CA PRO A 199 -21.24 -17.01 -8.56
C PRO A 199 -20.41 -17.12 -7.27
N GLY A 200 -20.74 -16.31 -6.24
CA GLY A 200 -20.02 -16.30 -4.96
C GLY A 200 -18.72 -15.48 -4.94
N PHE A 201 -18.40 -14.74 -6.00
CA PHE A 201 -17.23 -13.86 -6.03
C PHE A 201 -17.44 -12.54 -5.24
N ALA A 202 -18.69 -12.08 -5.12
CA ALA A 202 -19.01 -10.83 -4.43
C ALA A 202 -18.51 -10.77 -2.97
N PRO A 203 -18.67 -11.81 -2.13
CA PRO A 203 -18.14 -11.79 -0.77
C PRO A 203 -16.62 -11.58 -0.70
N LEU A 204 -15.85 -12.18 -1.62
CA LEU A 204 -14.40 -11.97 -1.71
C LEU A 204 -14.07 -10.53 -2.08
N ALA A 205 -14.76 -9.96 -3.06
CA ALA A 205 -14.53 -8.58 -3.48
C ALA A 205 -14.88 -7.58 -2.37
N ILE A 206 -16.00 -7.80 -1.67
CA ILE A 206 -16.41 -6.97 -0.53
C ILE A 206 -15.42 -7.11 0.62
N ALA A 207 -14.98 -8.34 0.96
CA ALA A 207 -13.97 -8.58 1.99
C ALA A 207 -12.68 -7.79 1.71
N TYR A 208 -12.24 -7.81 0.46
CA TYR A 208 -11.03 -7.12 0.07
C TYR A 208 -11.19 -5.59 0.10
N GLY A 209 -12.37 -5.06 -0.22
CA GLY A 209 -12.69 -3.64 -0.07
C GLY A 209 -12.77 -3.19 1.39
N LEU A 210 -13.38 -4.00 2.26
CA LEU A 210 -13.44 -3.73 3.69
C LEU A 210 -12.06 -3.78 4.34
N PHE A 211 -11.19 -4.70 3.92
CA PHE A 211 -9.79 -4.67 4.31
C PHE A 211 -9.13 -3.37 3.87
N GLY A 212 -9.32 -2.94 2.60
CA GLY A 212 -8.81 -1.67 2.10
C GLY A 212 -9.26 -0.46 2.93
N PHE A 213 -10.52 -0.44 3.36
CA PHE A 213 -11.08 0.59 4.24
C PHE A 213 -10.47 0.53 5.65
N GLY A 214 -10.38 -0.65 6.26
CA GLY A 214 -9.98 -0.82 7.64
C GLY A 214 -8.52 -0.44 7.89
N TYR A 215 -7.59 -1.06 7.13
CA TYR A 215 -6.17 -0.84 7.39
C TYR A 215 -5.73 0.61 7.14
N ILE A 216 -6.33 1.26 6.14
CA ILE A 216 -5.85 2.57 5.70
C ILE A 216 -6.22 3.69 6.68
N ILE A 217 -7.27 3.54 7.46
CA ILE A 217 -7.61 4.48 8.53
C ILE A 217 -6.47 4.53 9.53
N THR A 218 -6.06 3.38 10.05
CA THR A 218 -4.93 3.30 10.98
C THR A 218 -3.63 3.74 10.33
N ALA A 219 -3.33 3.25 9.13
CA ALA A 219 -2.12 3.61 8.39
C ALA A 219 -2.02 5.11 8.06
N THR A 220 -3.13 5.83 7.98
CA THR A 220 -3.13 7.27 7.73
C THR A 220 -2.95 8.08 9.01
N PHE A 221 -3.59 7.69 10.11
CA PHE A 221 -3.74 8.55 11.27
C PHE A 221 -3.01 8.07 12.53
N ILE A 222 -2.35 6.90 12.54
CA ILE A 222 -1.70 6.36 13.74
C ILE A 222 -0.62 7.31 14.32
N VAL A 223 0.18 7.95 13.46
CA VAL A 223 1.20 8.92 13.90
C VAL A 223 0.54 10.17 14.50
N ALA A 224 -0.53 10.65 13.85
CA ALA A 224 -1.31 11.78 14.39
C ALA A 224 -2.02 11.45 15.72
N MET A 225 -2.45 10.20 15.91
CA MET A 225 -3.01 9.72 17.18
C MET A 225 -1.97 9.76 18.30
N VAL A 226 -0.76 9.26 18.02
CA VAL A 226 0.35 9.25 19.00
C VAL A 226 0.74 10.67 19.37
N ARG A 227 0.97 11.55 18.38
CA ARG A 227 1.32 12.96 18.60
C ARG A 227 0.24 13.72 19.40
N GLY A 228 -1.04 13.43 19.14
CA GLY A 228 -2.16 14.04 19.86
C GLY A 228 -2.38 13.52 21.29
N THR A 229 -1.59 12.56 21.76
CA THR A 229 -1.70 11.94 23.08
C THR A 229 -0.44 12.25 23.90
N PRO A 230 -0.44 13.28 24.78
CA PRO A 230 0.78 13.75 25.45
C PRO A 230 1.56 12.66 26.21
N ALA A 231 0.86 11.69 26.79
CA ALA A 231 1.48 10.60 27.57
C ALA A 231 2.36 9.65 26.73
N ILE A 232 2.25 9.67 25.41
CA ILE A 232 2.96 8.77 24.49
C ILE A 232 3.56 9.50 23.27
N ALA A 233 3.56 10.83 23.28
CA ALA A 233 4.04 11.64 22.15
C ALA A 233 5.50 11.33 21.78
N ASP A 234 6.32 10.94 22.73
CA ASP A 234 7.73 10.54 22.49
C ASP A 234 7.88 9.33 21.59
N LEU A 235 6.80 8.54 21.37
CA LEU A 235 6.79 7.42 20.44
C LEU A 235 6.56 7.83 18.98
N GLU A 236 6.14 9.07 18.72
CA GLU A 236 5.82 9.55 17.37
C GLU A 236 6.89 9.19 16.32
N PRO A 237 8.20 9.44 16.53
CA PRO A 237 9.24 9.16 15.56
C PRO A 237 9.40 7.67 15.25
N TYR A 238 9.03 6.79 16.19
CA TYR A 238 9.29 5.35 16.11
C TYR A 238 8.12 4.54 15.57
N ILE A 239 6.89 5.00 15.77
CA ILE A 239 5.68 4.24 15.44
C ILE A 239 5.65 3.85 13.96
N TRP A 240 5.97 4.78 13.07
CA TRP A 240 5.95 4.50 11.64
C TRP A 240 7.17 3.68 11.16
N VAL A 241 8.30 3.79 11.85
CA VAL A 241 9.45 2.89 11.65
C VAL A 241 9.06 1.45 11.99
N MET A 242 8.43 1.23 13.14
CA MET A 242 7.96 -0.10 13.57
C MET A 242 6.94 -0.70 12.59
N PHE A 243 6.01 0.13 12.09
CA PHE A 243 5.07 -0.26 11.04
C PHE A 243 5.80 -0.77 9.79
N GLY A 244 6.79 -0.03 9.31
CA GLY A 244 7.57 -0.39 8.13
C GLY A 244 8.40 -1.66 8.33
N LEU A 245 9.05 -1.80 9.48
CA LEU A 245 9.84 -2.99 9.82
C LEU A 245 8.95 -4.25 9.89
N ALA A 246 7.76 -4.14 10.47
CA ALA A 246 6.79 -5.24 10.49
C ALA A 246 6.24 -5.56 9.08
N ALA A 247 6.08 -4.55 8.23
CA ALA A 247 5.59 -4.73 6.87
C ALA A 247 6.59 -5.43 5.93
N ALA A 248 7.88 -5.26 6.16
CA ALA A 248 8.91 -5.82 5.28
C ALA A 248 8.82 -7.35 5.10
N PRO A 249 8.67 -8.19 6.13
CA PRO A 249 8.52 -9.63 5.99
C PRO A 249 7.08 -10.10 5.70
N SER A 250 6.11 -9.20 5.73
CA SER A 250 4.67 -9.52 5.74
C SER A 250 4.25 -10.41 4.57
N VAL A 251 4.63 -10.08 3.32
CA VAL A 251 4.26 -10.88 2.14
C VAL A 251 4.84 -12.29 2.24
N ALA A 252 6.13 -12.42 2.57
CA ALA A 252 6.78 -13.72 2.68
C ALA A 252 6.14 -14.59 3.75
N LEU A 253 5.88 -14.03 4.93
CA LEU A 253 5.26 -14.72 6.06
C LEU A 253 3.86 -15.22 5.69
N TRP A 254 2.97 -14.30 5.28
CA TRP A 254 1.56 -14.63 5.08
C TRP A 254 1.32 -15.51 3.84
N THR A 255 2.12 -15.37 2.77
CA THR A 255 2.01 -16.28 1.62
C THR A 255 2.53 -17.68 1.95
N ALA A 256 3.59 -17.82 2.77
CA ALA A 256 4.05 -19.11 3.24
C ALA A 256 3.02 -19.80 4.15
N LEU A 257 2.36 -19.05 5.04
CA LEU A 257 1.25 -19.57 5.84
C LEU A 257 0.05 -19.92 4.97
N GLY A 258 -0.25 -19.11 3.96
CA GLY A 258 -1.33 -19.35 2.99
C GLY A 258 -1.14 -20.66 2.21
N ALA A 259 0.09 -20.99 1.86
CA ALA A 259 0.42 -22.26 1.21
C ALA A 259 0.18 -23.48 2.11
N ARG A 260 0.27 -23.32 3.45
CA ARG A 260 0.08 -24.40 4.43
C ARG A 260 -1.37 -24.52 4.91
N TRP A 261 -2.04 -23.41 5.17
CA TRP A 261 -3.36 -23.37 5.83
C TRP A 261 -4.50 -23.04 4.87
N GLY A 262 -4.19 -22.75 3.60
CA GLY A 262 -5.13 -22.28 2.60
C GLY A 262 -5.27 -20.75 2.61
N ILE A 263 -5.36 -20.17 1.42
CA ILE A 263 -5.29 -18.71 1.19
C ILE A 263 -6.38 -17.96 1.94
N ARG A 264 -7.63 -18.40 1.85
CA ARG A 264 -8.78 -17.72 2.45
C ARG A 264 -8.77 -17.75 3.97
N ARG A 265 -8.43 -18.90 4.55
CA ARG A 265 -8.30 -19.05 6.01
C ARG A 265 -7.18 -18.17 6.54
N THR A 266 -6.05 -18.14 5.85
CA THR A 266 -4.89 -17.31 6.23
C THR A 266 -5.22 -15.83 6.11
N PHE A 267 -5.95 -15.42 5.07
CA PHE A 267 -6.44 -14.03 4.95
C PHE A 267 -7.32 -13.66 6.16
N ALA A 268 -8.26 -14.53 6.54
CA ALA A 268 -9.14 -14.27 7.68
C ALA A 268 -8.36 -14.15 8.99
N ILE A 269 -7.39 -15.04 9.24
CA ILE A 269 -6.53 -14.96 10.42
C ILE A 269 -5.74 -13.63 10.44
N ALA A 270 -5.15 -13.25 9.32
CA ALA A 270 -4.42 -11.99 9.20
C ALA A 270 -5.34 -10.77 9.44
N ALA A 271 -6.56 -10.79 8.89
CA ALA A 271 -7.54 -9.74 9.09
C ALA A 271 -8.00 -9.63 10.56
N PHE A 272 -8.16 -10.75 11.27
CA PHE A 272 -8.48 -10.73 12.70
C PHE A 272 -7.31 -10.25 13.56
N VAL A 273 -6.06 -10.60 13.21
CA VAL A 273 -4.86 -10.06 13.87
C VAL A 273 -4.80 -8.55 13.70
N GLU A 274 -5.04 -8.08 12.49
CA GLU A 274 -5.07 -6.64 12.19
C GLU A 274 -6.19 -5.93 12.96
N ALA A 275 -7.40 -6.49 12.93
CA ALA A 275 -8.55 -5.98 13.67
C ALA A 275 -8.29 -5.88 15.16
N ALA A 276 -7.64 -6.89 15.75
CA ALA A 276 -7.27 -6.88 17.17
C ALA A 276 -6.30 -5.73 17.50
N GLY A 277 -5.28 -5.50 16.66
CA GLY A 277 -4.35 -4.39 16.82
C GLY A 277 -5.04 -3.03 16.79
N VAL A 278 -5.94 -2.84 15.81
CA VAL A 278 -6.73 -1.61 15.68
C VAL A 278 -7.68 -1.43 16.87
N ALA A 279 -8.40 -2.48 17.27
CA ALA A 279 -9.37 -2.42 18.37
C ALA A 279 -8.70 -2.10 19.71
N VAL A 280 -7.55 -2.71 20.00
CA VAL A 280 -6.81 -2.47 21.24
C VAL A 280 -6.32 -1.02 21.34
N SER A 281 -5.85 -0.43 20.23
CA SER A 281 -5.47 0.99 20.20
C SER A 281 -6.68 1.95 20.30
N ALA A 282 -7.87 1.49 19.94
CA ALA A 282 -9.10 2.26 20.08
C ALA A 282 -9.66 2.23 21.52
N LEU A 283 -9.44 1.12 22.23
CA LEU A 283 -9.86 0.97 23.64
C LEU A 283 -9.00 1.79 24.60
N TRP A 284 -7.69 1.68 24.44
CA TRP A 284 -6.70 2.33 25.29
C TRP A 284 -5.56 2.87 24.44
N VAL A 285 -5.36 4.19 24.49
CA VAL A 285 -4.25 4.82 23.78
C VAL A 285 -3.05 4.88 24.73
N THR A 286 -2.31 3.76 24.76
CA THR A 286 -1.08 3.59 25.55
C THR A 286 0.10 3.22 24.66
N SER A 287 1.33 3.33 25.17
CA SER A 287 2.52 2.91 24.43
C SER A 287 2.41 1.47 23.91
N ALA A 288 1.97 0.54 24.75
CA ALA A 288 1.86 -0.87 24.38
C ALA A 288 0.82 -1.10 23.26
N THR A 289 -0.33 -0.43 23.33
CA THR A 289 -1.44 -0.64 22.40
C THR A 289 -1.17 -0.01 21.03
N VAL A 290 -0.54 1.17 20.97
CA VAL A 290 -0.18 1.80 19.70
C VAL A 290 0.99 1.08 19.01
N ILE A 291 1.95 0.55 19.79
CA ILE A 291 3.00 -0.34 19.27
C ILE A 291 2.39 -1.61 18.70
N ALA A 292 1.47 -2.26 19.43
CA ALA A 292 0.77 -3.45 18.96
C ALA A 292 -0.01 -3.16 17.67
N ALA A 293 -0.76 -2.06 17.61
CA ALA A 293 -1.47 -1.64 16.40
C ALA A 293 -0.51 -1.44 15.22
N SER A 294 0.61 -0.73 15.44
CA SER A 294 1.63 -0.49 14.42
C SER A 294 2.22 -1.79 13.87
N VAL A 295 2.58 -2.72 14.76
CA VAL A 295 3.17 -4.02 14.39
C VAL A 295 2.13 -4.94 13.73
N PHE A 296 0.90 -4.99 14.23
CA PHE A 296 -0.13 -5.88 13.68
C PHE A 296 -0.63 -5.38 12.33
N VAL A 297 -0.93 -4.08 12.19
CA VAL A 297 -1.35 -3.52 10.91
C VAL A 297 -0.20 -3.56 9.90
N GLY A 298 0.99 -3.11 10.28
CA GLY A 298 2.18 -3.18 9.43
C GLY A 298 2.50 -4.62 9.00
N GLY A 299 2.49 -5.57 9.96
CA GLY A 299 2.81 -6.97 9.72
C GLY A 299 1.79 -7.76 8.93
N THR A 300 0.58 -7.23 8.71
CA THR A 300 -0.51 -7.94 8.00
C THR A 300 -0.87 -7.32 6.67
N PHE A 301 -0.86 -5.98 6.51
CA PHE A 301 -1.49 -5.32 5.37
C PHE A 301 -0.93 -5.73 4.00
N MET A 302 0.40 -5.90 3.87
CA MET A 302 0.99 -6.35 2.61
C MET A 302 0.71 -7.82 2.35
N GLY A 303 0.68 -8.65 3.41
CA GLY A 303 0.29 -10.05 3.34
C GLY A 303 -1.16 -10.22 2.91
N LEU A 304 -2.08 -9.47 3.51
CA LEU A 304 -3.51 -9.44 3.13
C LEU A 304 -3.70 -8.99 1.67
N THR A 305 -2.94 -7.97 1.24
CA THR A 305 -2.94 -7.53 -0.16
C THR A 305 -2.55 -8.68 -1.09
N ALA A 306 -1.47 -9.40 -0.78
CA ALA A 306 -1.02 -10.53 -1.60
C ALA A 306 -2.02 -11.70 -1.58
N LEU A 307 -2.51 -12.10 -0.39
CA LEU A 307 -3.46 -13.20 -0.23
C LEU A 307 -4.80 -12.92 -0.95
N GLY A 308 -5.30 -11.68 -0.89
CA GLY A 308 -6.52 -11.28 -1.59
C GLY A 308 -6.38 -11.38 -3.12
N LEU A 309 -5.25 -10.96 -3.68
CA LEU A 309 -4.97 -11.09 -5.11
C LEU A 309 -4.78 -12.55 -5.54
N ILE A 310 -4.17 -13.39 -4.69
CA ILE A 310 -4.07 -14.84 -4.93
C ILE A 310 -5.47 -15.47 -4.91
N ALA A 311 -6.29 -15.17 -3.91
CA ALA A 311 -7.67 -15.65 -3.82
C ALA A 311 -8.52 -15.23 -5.04
N ALA A 312 -8.30 -14.01 -5.55
CA ALA A 312 -8.99 -13.52 -6.74
C ALA A 312 -8.59 -14.28 -8.02
N ARG A 313 -7.40 -14.88 -8.08
CA ARG A 313 -6.97 -15.72 -9.21
C ARG A 313 -7.57 -17.12 -9.19
N GLU A 314 -7.97 -17.61 -8.02
CA GLU A 314 -8.55 -18.94 -7.87
C GLU A 314 -9.98 -19.01 -8.42
N GLY A 315 -10.33 -20.11 -9.11
CA GLY A 315 -11.68 -20.38 -9.63
C GLY A 315 -11.81 -20.23 -11.15
N THR A 316 -13.03 -20.47 -11.66
CA THR A 316 -13.37 -20.45 -13.09
C THR A 316 -13.51 -19.03 -13.64
N GLY A 317 -13.29 -18.84 -14.94
CA GLY A 317 -13.42 -17.56 -15.65
C GLY A 317 -12.10 -16.80 -15.78
N ASP A 318 -12.16 -15.57 -16.30
CA ASP A 318 -10.97 -14.74 -16.58
C ASP A 318 -10.37 -14.17 -15.27
N PRO A 319 -9.13 -14.58 -14.90
CA PRO A 319 -8.47 -14.06 -13.71
C PRO A 319 -8.25 -12.54 -13.74
N ARG A 320 -8.10 -11.95 -14.94
CA ARG A 320 -7.83 -10.51 -15.09
C ARG A 320 -9.02 -9.67 -14.65
N SER A 321 -10.22 -10.04 -15.11
CA SER A 321 -11.46 -9.34 -14.72
C SER A 321 -11.70 -9.43 -13.20
N ARG A 322 -11.38 -10.56 -12.59
CA ARG A 322 -11.50 -10.74 -11.14
C ARG A 322 -10.51 -9.88 -10.36
N ILE A 323 -9.23 -9.88 -10.78
CA ILE A 323 -8.21 -9.02 -10.17
C ILE A 323 -8.59 -7.54 -10.32
N ALA A 324 -9.06 -7.14 -11.51
CA ALA A 324 -9.48 -5.76 -11.74
C ALA A 324 -10.62 -5.34 -10.81
N LEU A 325 -11.64 -6.20 -10.62
CA LEU A 325 -12.75 -5.91 -9.74
C LEU A 325 -12.32 -5.81 -8.26
N VAL A 326 -11.56 -6.79 -7.75
CA VAL A 326 -11.12 -6.74 -6.34
C VAL A 326 -10.22 -5.53 -6.11
N THR A 327 -9.36 -5.17 -7.07
CA THR A 327 -8.53 -3.97 -7.00
C THR A 327 -9.37 -2.70 -6.99
N ALA A 328 -10.44 -2.64 -7.79
CA ALA A 328 -11.34 -1.50 -7.81
C ALA A 328 -12.08 -1.33 -6.47
N VAL A 329 -12.63 -2.41 -5.93
CA VAL A 329 -13.33 -2.40 -4.63
C VAL A 329 -12.38 -2.08 -3.47
N PHE A 330 -11.15 -2.62 -3.50
CA PHE A 330 -10.09 -2.28 -2.56
C PHE A 330 -9.72 -0.80 -2.62
N SER A 331 -9.55 -0.25 -3.82
CA SER A 331 -9.25 1.18 -4.00
C SER A 331 -10.40 2.05 -3.49
N ALA A 332 -11.65 1.65 -3.69
CA ALA A 332 -12.79 2.36 -3.12
C ALA A 332 -12.72 2.39 -1.59
N GLY A 333 -12.39 1.26 -0.94
CA GLY A 333 -12.15 1.20 0.50
C GLY A 333 -11.07 2.17 0.96
N GLN A 334 -9.93 2.18 0.26
CA GLN A 334 -8.81 3.07 0.57
C GLN A 334 -9.14 4.56 0.37
N ILE A 335 -10.00 4.90 -0.57
CA ILE A 335 -10.45 6.28 -0.80
C ILE A 335 -11.40 6.70 0.32
N LEU A 336 -12.37 5.85 0.66
CA LEU A 336 -13.40 6.16 1.65
C LEU A 336 -12.85 6.20 3.08
N GLY A 337 -11.87 5.35 3.42
CA GLY A 337 -11.34 5.24 4.78
C GLY A 337 -10.83 6.56 5.37
N PRO A 338 -9.83 7.23 4.77
CA PRO A 338 -9.29 8.47 5.31
C PRO A 338 -10.30 9.63 5.32
N VAL A 339 -11.18 9.70 4.30
CA VAL A 339 -12.25 10.72 4.24
C VAL A 339 -13.23 10.52 5.40
N PHE A 340 -13.70 9.30 5.60
CA PHE A 340 -14.58 8.93 6.71
C PHE A 340 -13.94 9.22 8.06
N ALA A 341 -12.68 8.82 8.25
CA ALA A 341 -11.99 9.00 9.51
C ALA A 341 -11.76 10.49 9.82
N GLY A 342 -11.35 11.28 8.84
CA GLY A 342 -11.17 12.72 9.01
C GLY A 342 -12.47 13.44 9.32
N TYR A 343 -13.53 13.13 8.56
CA TYR A 343 -14.87 13.70 8.78
C TYR A 343 -15.40 13.40 10.19
N LEU A 344 -15.32 12.14 10.61
CA LEU A 344 -15.81 11.75 11.92
C LEU A 344 -14.98 12.37 13.04
N TYR A 345 -13.66 12.50 12.87
CA TYR A 345 -12.80 13.19 13.82
C TYR A 345 -13.19 14.66 13.99
N ASP A 346 -13.42 15.40 12.91
CA ASP A 346 -13.77 16.83 12.97
C ASP A 346 -15.08 17.07 13.73
N HIS A 347 -15.99 16.07 13.77
CA HIS A 347 -17.27 16.14 14.49
C HIS A 347 -17.19 15.64 15.94
N THR A 348 -16.29 14.69 16.23
CA THR A 348 -16.25 14.01 17.55
C THR A 348 -15.02 14.37 18.37
N GLY A 349 -14.00 14.97 17.75
CA GLY A 349 -12.70 15.23 18.38
C GLY A 349 -11.87 13.96 18.67
N SER A 350 -12.28 12.78 18.16
CA SER A 350 -11.67 11.51 18.51
C SER A 350 -11.49 10.57 17.33
N LEU A 351 -10.37 9.85 17.29
CA LEU A 351 -10.12 8.76 16.34
C LEU A 351 -10.71 7.41 16.81
N ALA A 352 -11.29 7.33 18.01
CA ALA A 352 -11.85 6.07 18.54
C ALA A 352 -12.98 5.53 17.64
N GLY A 353 -13.94 6.37 17.23
CA GLY A 353 -15.01 5.97 16.33
C GLY A 353 -14.50 5.41 14.98
N PRO A 354 -13.65 6.16 14.25
CA PRO A 354 -13.00 5.65 13.05
C PRO A 354 -12.25 4.34 13.24
N SER A 355 -11.52 4.18 14.35
CA SER A 355 -10.77 2.95 14.65
C SER A 355 -11.69 1.76 14.91
N TRP A 356 -12.83 1.96 15.61
CA TRP A 356 -13.83 0.92 15.80
C TRP A 356 -14.47 0.50 14.48
N ALA A 357 -14.79 1.46 13.60
CA ALA A 357 -15.31 1.15 12.27
C ALA A 357 -14.28 0.37 11.43
N ALA A 358 -13.00 0.72 11.53
CA ALA A 358 -11.90 0.01 10.89
C ALA A 358 -11.78 -1.43 11.41
N ALA A 359 -11.78 -1.64 12.73
CA ALA A 359 -11.73 -2.97 13.34
C ALA A 359 -12.92 -3.83 12.93
N ALA A 360 -14.14 -3.27 12.97
CA ALA A 360 -15.35 -3.96 12.53
C ALA A 360 -15.29 -4.37 11.04
N ALA A 361 -14.83 -3.46 10.17
CA ALA A 361 -14.64 -3.74 8.75
C ALA A 361 -13.66 -4.91 8.52
N LEU A 362 -12.55 -4.94 9.26
CA LEU A 362 -11.56 -6.02 9.18
C LEU A 362 -12.12 -7.36 9.69
N VAL A 363 -12.91 -7.36 10.76
CA VAL A 363 -13.60 -8.58 11.25
C VAL A 363 -14.57 -9.08 10.19
N VAL A 364 -15.41 -8.21 9.64
CA VAL A 364 -16.36 -8.57 8.58
C VAL A 364 -15.61 -9.08 7.33
N ALA A 365 -14.50 -8.46 6.97
CA ALA A 365 -13.65 -8.93 5.86
C ALA A 365 -13.15 -10.36 6.09
N GLY A 366 -12.68 -10.68 7.28
CA GLY A 366 -12.24 -12.03 7.65
C GLY A 366 -13.39 -13.05 7.55
N VAL A 367 -14.55 -12.72 8.09
CA VAL A 367 -15.75 -13.58 8.06
C VAL A 367 -16.22 -13.83 6.62
N LEU A 368 -16.33 -12.78 5.81
CA LEU A 368 -16.75 -12.88 4.40
C LEU A 368 -15.75 -13.70 3.57
N MET A 369 -14.46 -13.58 3.84
CA MET A 369 -13.44 -14.36 3.13
C MET A 369 -13.55 -15.86 3.40
N ILE A 370 -13.91 -16.27 4.63
CA ILE A 370 -14.18 -17.67 4.98
C ILE A 370 -15.50 -18.13 4.36
N ALA A 371 -16.54 -17.28 4.42
CA ALA A 371 -17.87 -17.59 3.90
C ALA A 371 -17.92 -17.67 2.36
N ALA A 372 -16.98 -17.00 1.67
CA ALA A 372 -16.86 -17.07 0.22
C ALA A 372 -16.48 -18.49 -0.21
N ARG A 373 -17.47 -19.35 -0.39
CA ARG A 373 -17.30 -20.75 -0.82
C ARG A 373 -16.63 -20.78 -2.19
N HIS A 374 -15.75 -21.77 -2.40
CA HIS A 374 -15.36 -22.14 -3.76
C HIS A 374 -16.65 -22.38 -4.56
N ALA A 375 -16.78 -21.76 -5.72
CA ALA A 375 -17.70 -22.29 -6.73
C ALA A 375 -17.16 -23.67 -7.09
N VAL A 376 -17.68 -24.68 -6.39
CA VAL A 376 -17.33 -26.08 -6.64
C VAL A 376 -17.77 -26.36 -8.05
N THR A 377 -16.83 -26.62 -8.95
CA THR A 377 -17.14 -27.34 -10.19
C THR A 377 -17.87 -28.62 -9.76
N PRO A 378 -19.09 -28.88 -10.26
CA PRO A 378 -19.68 -30.20 -10.09
C PRO A 378 -18.65 -31.19 -10.65
N ARG A 379 -18.22 -32.14 -9.81
CA ARG A 379 -17.48 -33.30 -10.29
C ARG A 379 -18.37 -33.98 -11.33
N ALA A 380 -17.92 -33.94 -12.60
CA ALA A 380 -18.49 -34.74 -13.67
C ALA A 380 -18.17 -36.22 -13.43
#